data_3dc5236f290763d2bfd577174ac1f486
#
_entry.id   3dc5236f290763d2bfd577174ac1f486
#
_cell.length_a   1.000
_cell.length_b   1.000
_cell.length_c   1.000
_cell.angle_alpha   90.00
_cell.angle_beta   90.00
_cell.angle_gamma   90.00
#
_symmetry.space_group_name_H-M   'P 1'
#
loop_
_entity.id
_entity.type
_entity.pdbx_description
1 polymer ?
#
loop_
_entity_poly.entity_id
_entity_poly.type
_entity_poly.pdbx_seq_one_letter_code
_entity_poly.pdbx_strand_id
1 'polypeptide(L)'
;MTQTLAETRNIAALKRLRLTDFRNFETLDLDLDARPVCLAGPNGSGKTNILEAISLLAPGRGLRGAETEEPLRRSDGIVAPAWAVFAETLSENGDEVTLASGLLDGGRRQTRMDGKSASRGDLARRLPMIALLPEHDRMFAGPRSDRLKFFDRLVAANEPSHGETLGAYEKLRSRRQRLLDQGRADPVWLDALETDMAGHGVALAAGRLHALARLQGAIDAAKDNAFPKADLALDGLIEAALAEGAEIRAAEDLLIDALSEGRSRDAAAGRTLTRGPHRSDLTGRHREKDQLASRCSTGEQKALIIRLVLAQAQSLASRGGVVPLLLLDEACAHLDEVRREGLAAAILELGAQAWLTGVEASLFAAFGDQAQHFTVEQGRVVN
;
A
#
# COMPACT_ATOMS: atom_id res chain seq x y z
N MET A 1 -3.34 18.00 40.81
CA MET A 1 -3.78 16.73 40.18
C MET A 1 -4.45 17.08 38.84
N THR A 2 -3.68 17.11 37.79
CA THR A 2 -4.19 17.36 36.43
C THR A 2 -4.05 16.05 35.69
N GLN A 3 -5.15 15.28 35.66
CA GLN A 3 -5.24 14.12 34.75
C GLN A 3 -5.20 14.66 33.33
N THR A 4 -4.07 14.50 32.67
CA THR A 4 -3.95 14.63 31.21
C THR A 4 -4.86 13.56 30.60
N LEU A 5 -5.98 13.99 30.04
CA LEU A 5 -6.79 13.15 29.16
C LEU A 5 -5.87 12.71 28.03
N ALA A 6 -5.39 11.47 28.09
CA ALA A 6 -4.79 10.82 26.93
C ALA A 6 -5.88 10.83 25.85
N GLU A 7 -5.71 11.65 24.83
CA GLU A 7 -6.54 11.57 23.63
C GLU A 7 -6.50 10.14 23.14
N THR A 8 -7.64 9.46 23.20
CA THR A 8 -7.79 8.09 22.71
C THR A 8 -7.60 8.16 21.19
N ARG A 9 -6.40 7.84 20.72
CA ARG A 9 -6.09 7.81 19.30
C ARG A 9 -6.88 6.68 18.65
N ASN A 10 -7.59 7.00 17.58
CA ASN A 10 -8.26 6.00 16.78
C ASN A 10 -7.23 5.13 16.03
N ILE A 11 -7.22 3.84 16.28
CA ILE A 11 -6.22 2.90 15.78
C ILE A 11 -6.89 1.83 14.93
N ALA A 12 -6.41 1.62 13.72
CA ALA A 12 -6.75 0.44 12.94
C ALA A 12 -6.01 -0.77 13.54
N ALA A 13 -6.72 -1.62 14.24
CA ALA A 13 -6.15 -2.80 14.86
C ALA A 13 -7.08 -4.01 14.73
N LEU A 14 -6.48 -5.19 14.64
CA LEU A 14 -7.17 -6.47 14.68
C LEU A 14 -7.17 -6.98 16.11
N LYS A 15 -8.35 -7.39 16.59
CA LYS A 15 -8.56 -8.08 17.87
C LYS A 15 -8.49 -9.61 17.69
N ARG A 16 -8.88 -10.08 16.53
CA ARG A 16 -8.82 -11.49 16.17
C ARG A 16 -8.55 -11.65 14.68
N LEU A 17 -7.77 -12.65 14.30
CA LEU A 17 -7.53 -13.04 12.92
C LEU A 17 -7.75 -14.54 12.77
N ARG A 18 -8.62 -14.92 11.80
CA ARG A 18 -8.83 -16.32 11.43
C ARG A 18 -8.58 -16.53 9.95
N LEU A 19 -7.87 -17.60 9.64
CA LEU A 19 -7.67 -18.09 8.27
C LEU A 19 -8.25 -19.48 8.14
N THR A 20 -8.82 -19.78 6.98
CA THR A 20 -9.29 -21.11 6.61
C THR A 20 -8.83 -21.41 5.20
N ASP A 21 -8.12 -22.53 5.01
CA ASP A 21 -7.59 -23.03 3.74
C ASP A 21 -6.86 -21.96 2.91
N PHE A 22 -6.05 -21.15 3.60
CA PHE A 22 -5.36 -20.02 3.01
C PHE A 22 -3.86 -20.31 2.85
N ARG A 23 -3.36 -20.37 1.63
CA ARG A 23 -1.94 -20.61 1.30
C ARG A 23 -1.45 -21.91 1.95
N ASN A 24 -0.59 -21.84 2.98
CA ASN A 24 -0.07 -22.97 3.74
C ASN A 24 -0.80 -23.22 5.06
N PHE A 25 -1.81 -22.41 5.39
CA PHE A 25 -2.61 -22.55 6.60
C PHE A 25 -3.90 -23.35 6.28
N GLU A 26 -4.08 -24.46 6.96
CA GLU A 26 -5.38 -25.14 7.01
C GLU A 26 -6.34 -24.33 7.87
N THR A 27 -5.90 -24.00 9.07
CA THR A 27 -6.60 -23.10 9.98
C THR A 27 -5.58 -22.26 10.75
N LEU A 28 -5.94 -21.03 11.03
CA LEU A 28 -5.25 -20.15 11.96
C LEU A 28 -6.31 -19.42 12.77
N ASP A 29 -6.11 -19.27 14.07
CA ASP A 29 -6.94 -18.45 14.95
C ASP A 29 -6.03 -17.75 15.96
N LEU A 30 -5.96 -16.43 15.90
CA LEU A 30 -5.13 -15.59 16.75
C LEU A 30 -6.00 -14.58 17.48
N ASP A 31 -5.93 -14.59 18.82
CA ASP A 31 -6.44 -13.52 19.67
C ASP A 31 -5.33 -12.48 19.86
N LEU A 32 -5.68 -11.22 19.70
CA LEU A 32 -4.73 -10.11 19.56
C LEU A 32 -5.17 -8.91 20.41
N ASP A 33 -4.22 -8.04 20.69
CA ASP A 33 -4.48 -6.70 21.25
C ASP A 33 -3.90 -5.60 20.34
N ALA A 34 -3.97 -4.34 20.75
CA ALA A 34 -3.55 -3.21 19.92
C ALA A 34 -2.02 -3.07 19.78
N ARG A 35 -1.21 -3.86 20.51
CA ARG A 35 0.26 -3.82 20.43
C ARG A 35 0.76 -4.32 19.08
N PRO A 36 1.98 -3.94 18.67
CA PRO A 36 2.65 -4.54 17.52
C PRO A 36 2.72 -6.07 17.61
N VAL A 37 2.70 -6.74 16.47
CA VAL A 37 2.75 -8.20 16.32
C VAL A 37 4.04 -8.57 15.60
N CYS A 38 4.89 -9.34 16.25
CA CYS A 38 6.16 -9.82 15.73
C CYS A 38 6.07 -11.30 15.38
N LEU A 39 6.20 -11.63 14.10
CA LEU A 39 6.15 -13.00 13.58
C LEU A 39 7.56 -13.47 13.25
N ALA A 40 8.13 -14.37 14.06
CA ALA A 40 9.43 -14.99 13.83
C ALA A 40 9.27 -16.39 13.25
N GLY A 41 10.26 -16.84 12.45
CA GLY A 41 10.29 -18.21 11.95
C GLY A 41 11.08 -18.36 10.65
N PRO A 42 11.38 -19.58 10.22
CA PRO A 42 12.19 -19.83 9.03
C PRO A 42 11.51 -19.32 7.74
N ASN A 43 12.30 -19.19 6.68
CA ASN A 43 11.75 -18.83 5.37
C ASN A 43 10.77 -19.89 4.89
N GLY A 44 9.66 -19.46 4.29
CA GLY A 44 8.60 -20.35 3.83
C GLY A 44 7.64 -20.83 4.92
N SER A 45 7.81 -20.45 6.20
CA SER A 45 6.91 -20.87 7.29
C SER A 45 5.48 -20.35 7.18
N GLY A 46 5.27 -19.22 6.45
CA GLY A 46 3.94 -18.62 6.24
C GLY A 46 3.78 -17.21 6.78
N LYS A 47 4.82 -16.58 7.34
CA LYS A 47 4.76 -15.21 7.89
C LYS A 47 4.18 -14.19 6.91
N THR A 48 4.76 -14.10 5.71
CA THR A 48 4.26 -13.23 4.63
C THR A 48 2.84 -13.60 4.21
N ASN A 49 2.45 -14.87 4.30
CA ASN A 49 1.08 -15.30 3.97
C ASN A 49 0.05 -14.76 4.99
N ILE A 50 0.44 -14.59 6.27
CA ILE A 50 -0.40 -13.92 7.27
C ILE A 50 -0.59 -12.44 6.89
N LEU A 51 0.49 -11.73 6.53
CA LEU A 51 0.39 -10.33 6.09
C LEU A 51 -0.45 -10.21 4.80
N GLU A 52 -0.28 -11.15 3.86
CA GLU A 52 -1.10 -11.20 2.64
C GLU A 52 -2.58 -11.37 2.98
N ALA A 53 -2.93 -12.29 3.88
CA ALA A 53 -4.30 -12.51 4.34
C ALA A 53 -4.91 -11.24 4.92
N ILE A 54 -4.21 -10.55 5.81
CA ILE A 54 -4.65 -9.28 6.40
C ILE A 54 -4.90 -8.26 5.30
N SER A 55 -3.99 -8.14 4.33
CA SER A 55 -4.12 -7.18 3.22
C SER A 55 -5.34 -7.43 2.33
N LEU A 56 -5.85 -8.66 2.31
CA LEU A 56 -7.07 -9.01 1.59
C LEU A 56 -8.35 -8.56 2.31
N LEU A 57 -8.29 -8.07 3.53
CA LEU A 57 -9.39 -7.38 4.21
C LEU A 57 -9.57 -5.93 3.74
N ALA A 58 -8.56 -5.37 3.07
CA ALA A 58 -8.62 -4.06 2.44
C ALA A 58 -9.00 -4.15 0.93
N PRO A 59 -9.31 -3.01 0.28
CA PRO A 59 -9.55 -2.96 -1.15
C PRO A 59 -8.34 -3.41 -1.97
N GLY A 60 -8.59 -4.04 -3.11
CA GLY A 60 -7.55 -4.44 -4.04
C GLY A 60 -7.26 -5.94 -4.05
N ARG A 61 -6.12 -6.32 -4.62
CA ARG A 61 -5.69 -7.71 -4.81
C ARG A 61 -4.72 -8.20 -3.72
N GLY A 62 -4.68 -7.49 -2.59
CA GLY A 62 -3.73 -7.79 -1.51
C GLY A 62 -2.29 -7.36 -1.82
N LEU A 63 -1.36 -7.71 -0.96
CA LEU A 63 0.06 -7.31 -1.04
C LEU A 63 0.71 -7.80 -2.34
N ARG A 64 0.46 -9.05 -2.72
CA ARG A 64 1.09 -9.71 -3.89
C ARG A 64 0.34 -9.49 -5.20
N GLY A 65 -0.82 -8.83 -5.18
CA GLY A 65 -1.64 -8.68 -6.37
C GLY A 65 -2.23 -10.01 -6.87
N ALA A 66 -2.45 -10.96 -5.96
CA ALA A 66 -2.84 -12.33 -6.27
C ALA A 66 -4.16 -12.42 -7.05
N GLU A 67 -4.23 -13.37 -7.97
CA GLU A 67 -5.50 -13.76 -8.59
C GLU A 67 -6.38 -14.46 -7.54
N THR A 68 -7.69 -14.50 -7.78
CA THR A 68 -8.66 -14.91 -6.77
C THR A 68 -8.45 -16.33 -6.24
N GLU A 69 -7.91 -17.23 -7.07
CA GLU A 69 -7.68 -18.64 -6.73
C GLU A 69 -6.27 -18.93 -6.19
N GLU A 70 -5.32 -17.99 -6.34
CA GLU A 70 -3.95 -18.20 -5.87
C GLU A 70 -3.82 -18.40 -4.36
N PRO A 71 -4.64 -17.77 -3.49
CA PRO A 71 -4.60 -18.01 -2.06
C PRO A 71 -5.11 -19.38 -1.61
N LEU A 72 -5.77 -20.17 -2.48
CA LEU A 72 -6.24 -21.51 -2.14
C LEU A 72 -5.11 -22.38 -1.60
N ARG A 73 -5.36 -23.06 -0.48
CA ARG A 73 -4.42 -24.02 0.09
C ARG A 73 -4.22 -25.21 -0.86
N ARG A 74 -2.97 -25.60 -1.00
CA ARG A 74 -2.56 -26.75 -1.79
C ARG A 74 -1.72 -27.66 -0.89
N SER A 75 -2.17 -28.89 -0.68
CA SER A 75 -1.45 -29.89 0.11
C SER A 75 -1.67 -31.27 -0.51
N ASP A 76 -0.59 -32.04 -0.66
CA ASP A 76 -0.60 -33.44 -1.15
C ASP A 76 -1.36 -33.61 -2.47
N GLY A 77 -1.25 -32.64 -3.39
CA GLY A 77 -1.94 -32.66 -4.68
C GLY A 77 -3.42 -32.26 -4.62
N ILE A 78 -3.94 -31.93 -3.45
CA ILE A 78 -5.32 -31.48 -3.24
C ILE A 78 -5.33 -29.96 -3.18
N VAL A 79 -6.26 -29.33 -3.92
CA VAL A 79 -6.54 -27.90 -3.86
C VAL A 79 -7.83 -27.71 -3.07
N ALA A 80 -7.80 -26.87 -2.06
CA ALA A 80 -9.00 -26.54 -1.29
C ALA A 80 -10.05 -25.88 -2.19
N PRO A 81 -11.35 -26.13 -1.99
CA PRO A 81 -12.42 -25.56 -2.82
C PRO A 81 -12.67 -24.09 -2.55
N ALA A 82 -12.28 -23.59 -1.38
CA ALA A 82 -12.51 -22.24 -0.93
C ALA A 82 -11.37 -21.76 -0.02
N TRP A 83 -11.30 -20.46 0.23
CA TRP A 83 -10.47 -19.88 1.27
C TRP A 83 -11.20 -18.74 1.96
N ALA A 84 -10.90 -18.49 3.21
CA ALA A 84 -11.46 -17.38 3.95
C ALA A 84 -10.43 -16.70 4.87
N VAL A 85 -10.54 -15.38 4.97
CA VAL A 85 -9.88 -14.54 5.96
C VAL A 85 -10.98 -13.81 6.72
N PHE A 86 -10.96 -13.89 8.03
CA PHE A 86 -11.89 -13.23 8.92
C PHE A 86 -11.10 -12.46 9.99
N ALA A 87 -11.56 -11.26 10.32
CA ALA A 87 -10.98 -10.48 11.40
C ALA A 87 -12.06 -9.74 12.19
N GLU A 88 -11.84 -9.63 13.48
CA GLU A 88 -12.53 -8.69 14.37
C GLU A 88 -11.62 -7.50 14.55
N THR A 89 -12.17 -6.29 14.38
CA THR A 89 -11.41 -5.04 14.50
C THR A 89 -11.84 -4.26 15.73
N LEU A 90 -10.89 -3.60 16.36
CA LEU A 90 -11.20 -2.62 17.41
C LEU A 90 -11.80 -1.35 16.78
N SER A 91 -12.86 -0.79 17.41
CA SER A 91 -13.50 0.47 17.05
C SER A 91 -13.23 1.53 18.10
N GLU A 92 -13.26 2.81 17.70
CA GLU A 92 -13.16 3.95 18.62
C GLU A 92 -14.19 3.94 19.75
N ASN A 93 -15.39 3.50 19.44
CA ASN A 93 -16.54 3.50 20.38
C ASN A 93 -16.67 2.19 21.14
N GLY A 94 -15.71 1.25 21.00
CA GLY A 94 -15.81 -0.09 21.59
C GLY A 94 -16.72 -1.03 20.79
N ASP A 95 -17.30 -0.58 19.66
CA ASP A 95 -18.08 -1.44 18.78
C ASP A 95 -17.17 -2.38 18.01
N GLU A 96 -17.38 -3.66 18.10
CA GLU A 96 -16.65 -4.66 17.33
C GLU A 96 -17.21 -4.71 15.89
N VAL A 97 -16.36 -4.51 14.91
CA VAL A 97 -16.70 -4.65 13.50
C VAL A 97 -15.99 -5.86 12.93
N THR A 98 -16.74 -6.73 12.28
CA THR A 98 -16.17 -7.91 11.64
C THR A 98 -15.89 -7.64 10.16
N LEU A 99 -14.72 -8.04 9.71
CA LEU A 99 -14.31 -8.00 8.30
C LEU A 99 -14.06 -9.42 7.80
N ALA A 100 -14.53 -9.73 6.61
CA ALA A 100 -14.26 -11.01 5.99
C ALA A 100 -13.94 -10.84 4.50
N SER A 101 -13.03 -11.66 4.01
CA SER A 101 -12.72 -11.78 2.59
C SER A 101 -12.50 -13.24 2.25
N GLY A 102 -13.03 -13.70 1.12
CA GLY A 102 -12.89 -15.09 0.76
C GLY A 102 -13.35 -15.42 -0.65
N LEU A 103 -12.94 -16.57 -1.12
CA LEU A 103 -13.47 -17.23 -2.30
C LEU A 103 -14.41 -18.35 -1.84
N LEU A 104 -15.68 -18.22 -2.17
CA LEU A 104 -16.68 -19.26 -2.01
C LEU A 104 -16.85 -20.01 -3.33
N ASP A 105 -17.36 -21.23 -3.24
CA ASP A 105 -17.53 -22.17 -4.35
C ASP A 105 -17.94 -21.49 -5.68
N GLY A 106 -17.12 -21.61 -6.73
CA GLY A 106 -17.42 -21.20 -8.10
C GLY A 106 -17.46 -19.71 -8.38
N GLY A 107 -16.92 -18.85 -7.50
CA GLY A 107 -17.22 -17.46 -7.57
C GLY A 107 -16.07 -16.46 -7.57
N ARG A 108 -16.49 -15.22 -7.50
CA ARG A 108 -15.64 -14.05 -7.30
C ARG A 108 -15.28 -13.92 -5.81
N ARG A 109 -14.11 -13.38 -5.53
CA ARG A 109 -13.76 -12.96 -4.18
C ARG A 109 -14.85 -12.02 -3.64
N GLN A 110 -15.38 -12.34 -2.47
CA GLN A 110 -16.34 -11.53 -1.74
C GLN A 110 -15.67 -10.87 -0.55
N THR A 111 -16.07 -9.64 -0.25
CA THR A 111 -15.67 -8.92 0.96
C THR A 111 -16.91 -8.51 1.72
N ARG A 112 -16.89 -8.69 3.04
CA ARG A 112 -18.03 -8.41 3.92
C ARG A 112 -17.57 -7.60 5.13
N MET A 113 -18.45 -6.75 5.61
CA MET A 113 -18.35 -6.04 6.88
C MET A 113 -19.65 -6.29 7.64
N ASP A 114 -19.55 -6.81 8.85
CA ASP A 114 -20.71 -7.24 9.68
C ASP A 114 -21.69 -8.15 8.93
N GLY A 115 -21.13 -9.12 8.19
CA GLY A 115 -21.88 -10.09 7.39
C GLY A 115 -22.50 -9.53 6.11
N LYS A 116 -22.47 -8.22 5.88
CA LYS A 116 -23.01 -7.56 4.68
C LYS A 116 -21.93 -7.31 3.65
N SER A 117 -22.27 -7.28 2.36
CA SER A 117 -21.34 -6.89 1.31
C SER A 117 -20.83 -5.46 1.55
N ALA A 118 -19.52 -5.29 1.56
CA ALA A 118 -18.86 -4.01 1.82
C ALA A 118 -18.33 -3.38 0.53
N SER A 119 -18.46 -2.07 0.40
CA SER A 119 -17.83 -1.32 -0.68
C SER A 119 -16.32 -1.20 -0.43
N ARG A 120 -15.56 -0.93 -1.50
CA ARG A 120 -14.12 -0.66 -1.38
C ARG A 120 -13.83 0.54 -0.48
N GLY A 121 -14.63 1.59 -0.59
CA GLY A 121 -14.49 2.78 0.22
C GLY A 121 -14.73 2.51 1.72
N ASP A 122 -15.71 1.68 2.06
CA ASP A 122 -16.01 1.33 3.46
C ASP A 122 -14.85 0.55 4.09
N LEU A 123 -14.33 -0.45 3.37
CA LEU A 123 -13.16 -1.23 3.84
C LEU A 123 -11.93 -0.35 4.03
N ALA A 124 -11.64 0.55 3.07
CA ALA A 124 -10.48 1.43 3.16
C ALA A 124 -10.57 2.41 4.33
N ARG A 125 -11.74 2.94 4.60
CA ARG A 125 -11.98 3.81 5.77
C ARG A 125 -11.88 3.06 7.08
N ARG A 126 -12.38 1.82 7.11
CA ARG A 126 -12.43 1.03 8.35
C ARG A 126 -11.07 0.48 8.76
N LEU A 127 -10.27 0.03 7.78
CA LEU A 127 -8.97 -0.58 8.02
C LEU A 127 -7.92 0.01 7.07
N PRO A 128 -7.53 1.30 7.25
CA PRO A 128 -6.45 1.88 6.49
C PRO A 128 -5.16 1.11 6.76
N MET A 129 -4.44 0.73 5.69
CA MET A 129 -3.21 -0.06 5.78
C MET A 129 -2.08 0.57 5.00
N ILE A 130 -0.89 0.48 5.55
CA ILE A 130 0.34 0.79 4.83
C ILE A 130 1.23 -0.45 4.85
N ALA A 131 1.76 -0.83 3.69
CA ALA A 131 2.59 -2.02 3.56
C ALA A 131 4.01 -1.68 3.07
N LEU A 132 4.98 -2.32 3.69
CA LEU A 132 6.37 -2.39 3.26
C LEU A 132 6.74 -3.84 3.00
N LEU A 133 7.21 -4.13 1.78
CA LEU A 133 7.58 -5.47 1.33
C LEU A 133 9.07 -5.50 0.96
N PRO A 134 9.72 -6.68 0.96
CA PRO A 134 11.14 -6.81 0.58
C PRO A 134 11.44 -6.25 -0.83
N GLU A 135 10.49 -6.34 -1.76
CA GLU A 135 10.63 -5.77 -3.11
C GLU A 135 10.81 -4.26 -3.12
N HIS A 136 10.39 -3.58 -2.06
CA HIS A 136 10.54 -2.12 -1.92
C HIS A 136 11.95 -1.72 -1.45
N ASP A 137 12.76 -2.62 -0.88
CA ASP A 137 14.08 -2.29 -0.32
C ASP A 137 15.02 -1.57 -1.31
N ARG A 138 14.83 -1.83 -2.61
CA ARG A 138 15.57 -1.18 -3.70
C ARG A 138 14.66 -0.43 -4.66
N MET A 139 13.52 0.03 -4.19
CA MET A 139 12.48 0.66 -5.02
C MET A 139 13.02 1.83 -5.82
N PHE A 140 13.84 2.70 -5.22
CA PHE A 140 14.41 3.86 -5.93
C PHE A 140 15.36 3.48 -7.06
N ALA A 141 16.05 2.34 -6.98
CA ALA A 141 16.89 1.81 -8.06
C ALA A 141 16.12 0.91 -9.02
N GLY A 142 14.89 0.52 -8.67
CA GLY A 142 14.03 -0.34 -9.45
C GLY A 142 13.30 0.36 -10.61
N PRO A 143 12.36 -0.33 -11.25
CA PRO A 143 11.53 0.24 -12.31
C PRO A 143 10.66 1.40 -11.82
N ARG A 144 10.47 2.41 -12.66
CA ARG A 144 9.57 3.54 -12.39
C ARG A 144 8.15 3.09 -12.03
N SER A 145 7.64 2.07 -12.72
CA SER A 145 6.30 1.51 -12.46
C SER A 145 6.10 1.07 -11.02
N ASP A 146 7.14 0.55 -10.38
CA ASP A 146 7.05 0.03 -9.02
C ASP A 146 7.07 1.17 -8.01
N ARG A 147 7.88 2.22 -8.27
CA ARG A 147 7.85 3.46 -7.48
C ARG A 147 6.47 4.12 -7.52
N LEU A 148 5.90 4.21 -8.72
CA LEU A 148 4.57 4.81 -8.90
C LEU A 148 3.48 3.98 -8.22
N LYS A 149 3.50 2.66 -8.36
CA LYS A 149 2.57 1.77 -7.66
C LYS A 149 2.67 1.87 -6.14
N PHE A 150 3.89 1.92 -5.62
CA PHE A 150 4.12 2.12 -4.19
C PHE A 150 3.51 3.44 -3.72
N PHE A 151 3.77 4.54 -4.45
CA PHE A 151 3.24 5.84 -4.09
C PHE A 151 1.72 5.90 -4.19
N ASP A 152 1.12 5.37 -5.27
CA ASP A 152 -0.35 5.29 -5.41
C ASP A 152 -1.00 4.49 -4.28
N ARG A 153 -0.34 3.44 -3.76
CA ARG A 153 -0.83 2.72 -2.56
C ARG A 153 -0.80 3.59 -1.31
N LEU A 154 0.27 4.39 -1.11
CA LEU A 154 0.34 5.33 0.00
C LEU A 154 -0.76 6.41 -0.10
N VAL A 155 -1.00 6.93 -1.30
CA VAL A 155 -2.07 7.91 -1.54
C VAL A 155 -3.43 7.29 -1.25
N ALA A 156 -3.72 6.10 -1.77
CA ALA A 156 -4.98 5.40 -1.62
C ALA A 156 -5.30 5.02 -0.16
N ALA A 157 -4.28 4.79 0.67
CA ALA A 157 -4.46 4.55 2.10
C ALA A 157 -5.04 5.77 2.82
N ASN A 158 -4.77 6.97 2.30
CA ASN A 158 -5.28 8.24 2.83
C ASN A 158 -6.54 8.73 2.10
N GLU A 159 -6.62 8.47 0.81
CA GLU A 159 -7.69 8.93 -0.09
C GLU A 159 -8.23 7.74 -0.90
N PRO A 160 -9.24 7.02 -0.40
CA PRO A 160 -9.79 5.86 -1.09
C PRO A 160 -10.26 6.15 -2.52
N SER A 161 -10.75 7.37 -2.79
CA SER A 161 -11.15 7.84 -4.12
C SER A 161 -10.00 7.84 -5.13
N HIS A 162 -8.75 7.98 -4.68
CA HIS A 162 -7.57 7.88 -5.55
C HIS A 162 -7.48 6.50 -6.22
N GLY A 163 -7.70 5.43 -5.46
CA GLY A 163 -7.70 4.06 -5.99
C GLY A 163 -8.83 3.82 -7.01
N GLU A 164 -9.99 4.44 -6.82
CA GLU A 164 -11.10 4.37 -7.76
C GLU A 164 -10.77 5.12 -9.07
N THR A 165 -10.22 6.33 -8.95
CA THR A 165 -9.78 7.16 -10.09
C THR A 165 -8.67 6.46 -10.89
N LEU A 166 -7.69 5.86 -10.19
CA LEU A 166 -6.64 5.07 -10.83
C LEU A 166 -7.22 3.88 -11.60
N GLY A 167 -8.16 3.15 -10.98
CA GLY A 167 -8.83 2.02 -11.63
C GLY A 167 -9.64 2.43 -12.87
N ALA A 168 -10.32 3.59 -12.82
CA ALA A 168 -11.06 4.14 -13.96
C ALA A 168 -10.10 4.54 -15.09
N TYR A 169 -9.03 5.28 -14.77
CA TYR A 169 -8.01 5.67 -15.75
C TYR A 169 -7.36 4.45 -16.44
N GLU A 170 -6.93 3.44 -15.70
CA GLU A 170 -6.31 2.23 -16.25
C GLU A 170 -7.27 1.42 -17.13
N LYS A 171 -8.56 1.37 -16.76
CA LYS A 171 -9.60 0.72 -17.57
C LYS A 171 -9.80 1.44 -18.91
N LEU A 172 -9.84 2.77 -18.89
CA LEU A 172 -9.95 3.60 -20.10
C LEU A 172 -8.70 3.46 -20.97
N ARG A 173 -7.52 3.51 -20.38
CA ARG A 173 -6.24 3.30 -21.06
C ARG A 173 -6.17 1.94 -21.77
N SER A 174 -6.60 0.89 -21.08
CA SER A 174 -6.66 -0.46 -21.66
C SER A 174 -7.70 -0.57 -22.78
N ARG A 175 -8.83 0.16 -22.66
CA ARG A 175 -9.84 0.22 -23.73
C ARG A 175 -9.33 0.97 -24.94
N ARG A 176 -8.65 2.13 -24.74
CA ARG A 176 -8.01 2.89 -25.81
C ARG A 176 -7.00 2.03 -26.57
N GLN A 177 -6.11 1.33 -25.87
CA GLN A 177 -5.12 0.48 -26.52
C GLN A 177 -5.77 -0.60 -27.37
N ARG A 178 -6.80 -1.29 -26.87
CA ARG A 178 -7.52 -2.29 -27.65
C ARG A 178 -8.15 -1.74 -28.93
N LEU A 179 -8.69 -0.50 -28.89
CA LEU A 179 -9.23 0.15 -30.08
C LEU A 179 -8.13 0.47 -31.09
N LEU A 180 -6.98 0.96 -30.63
CA LEU A 180 -5.82 1.22 -31.50
C LEU A 180 -5.27 -0.06 -32.13
N ASP A 181 -5.19 -1.16 -31.39
CA ASP A 181 -4.71 -2.47 -31.88
C ASP A 181 -5.62 -3.07 -32.98
N GLN A 182 -6.91 -2.73 -33.01
CA GLN A 182 -7.86 -3.17 -34.01
C GLN A 182 -7.66 -2.49 -35.37
N GLY A 183 -6.90 -1.38 -35.45
CA GLY A 183 -6.53 -0.70 -36.69
C GLY A 183 -7.69 -0.01 -37.45
N ARG A 184 -8.90 0.00 -36.88
CA ARG A 184 -10.11 0.57 -37.48
C ARG A 184 -10.95 1.34 -36.45
N ALA A 185 -10.30 1.93 -35.46
CA ALA A 185 -11.01 2.72 -34.42
C ALA A 185 -11.60 3.98 -35.07
N ASP A 186 -12.89 4.21 -34.82
CA ASP A 186 -13.54 5.47 -35.18
C ASP A 186 -12.86 6.62 -34.42
N PRO A 187 -12.35 7.66 -35.06
CA PRO A 187 -11.74 8.80 -34.44
C PRO A 187 -12.63 9.45 -33.37
N VAL A 188 -13.93 9.55 -33.59
CA VAL A 188 -14.90 10.14 -32.65
C VAL A 188 -14.95 9.34 -31.35
N TRP A 189 -14.86 8.02 -31.42
CA TRP A 189 -14.84 7.16 -30.22
C TRP A 189 -13.51 7.29 -29.45
N LEU A 190 -12.40 7.46 -30.19
CA LEU A 190 -11.11 7.71 -29.54
C LEU A 190 -11.09 9.07 -28.86
N ASP A 191 -11.63 10.13 -29.50
CA ASP A 191 -11.70 11.47 -28.94
C ASP A 191 -12.50 11.48 -27.64
N ALA A 192 -13.70 10.85 -27.62
CA ALA A 192 -14.50 10.75 -26.41
C ALA A 192 -13.80 9.98 -25.29
N LEU A 193 -13.13 8.87 -25.63
CA LEU A 193 -12.42 8.04 -24.67
C LEU A 193 -11.19 8.76 -24.09
N GLU A 194 -10.46 9.51 -24.93
CA GLU A 194 -9.30 10.29 -24.50
C GLU A 194 -9.69 11.50 -23.65
N THR A 195 -10.85 12.10 -23.91
CA THR A 195 -11.43 13.14 -23.03
C THR A 195 -11.73 12.58 -21.65
N ASP A 196 -12.40 11.41 -21.56
CA ASP A 196 -12.64 10.76 -20.26
C ASP A 196 -11.32 10.39 -19.56
N MET A 197 -10.33 9.91 -20.33
CA MET A 197 -9.00 9.61 -19.80
C MET A 197 -8.32 10.87 -19.25
N ALA A 198 -8.45 12.00 -19.89
CA ALA A 198 -7.84 13.25 -19.49
C ALA A 198 -8.40 13.72 -18.13
N GLY A 199 -9.71 13.71 -17.96
CA GLY A 199 -10.33 14.06 -16.69
C GLY A 199 -9.84 13.22 -15.52
N HIS A 200 -9.83 11.88 -15.67
CA HIS A 200 -9.29 10.98 -14.65
C HIS A 200 -7.77 11.13 -14.47
N GLY A 201 -7.05 11.38 -15.56
CA GLY A 201 -5.59 11.54 -15.55
C GLY A 201 -5.14 12.78 -14.79
N VAL A 202 -5.79 13.91 -15.03
CA VAL A 202 -5.51 15.16 -14.32
C VAL A 202 -5.89 15.04 -12.84
N ALA A 203 -7.02 14.41 -12.52
CA ALA A 203 -7.40 14.14 -11.14
C ALA A 203 -6.36 13.28 -10.40
N LEU A 204 -5.78 12.26 -11.06
CA LEU A 204 -4.69 11.45 -10.49
C LEU A 204 -3.44 12.30 -10.23
N ALA A 205 -3.02 13.11 -11.19
CA ALA A 205 -1.83 13.95 -11.06
C ALA A 205 -2.00 14.97 -9.93
N ALA A 206 -3.15 15.62 -9.85
CA ALA A 206 -3.47 16.56 -8.77
C ALA A 206 -3.48 15.88 -7.39
N GLY A 207 -4.12 14.70 -7.28
CA GLY A 207 -4.14 13.91 -6.04
C GLY A 207 -2.75 13.50 -5.60
N ARG A 208 -1.88 13.08 -6.52
CA ARG A 208 -0.47 12.75 -6.25
C ARG A 208 0.34 13.94 -5.76
N LEU A 209 0.20 15.10 -6.41
CA LEU A 209 0.90 16.33 -5.99
C LEU A 209 0.47 16.75 -4.59
N HIS A 210 -0.81 16.72 -4.31
CA HIS A 210 -1.33 17.03 -2.98
C HIS A 210 -0.81 16.04 -1.92
N ALA A 211 -0.80 14.74 -2.23
CA ALA A 211 -0.28 13.72 -1.33
C ALA A 211 1.24 13.83 -1.13
N LEU A 212 2.00 14.18 -2.20
CA LEU A 212 3.43 14.42 -2.12
C LEU A 212 3.76 15.58 -1.18
N ALA A 213 3.06 16.70 -1.32
CA ALA A 213 3.26 17.86 -0.46
C ALA A 213 3.01 17.52 1.03
N ARG A 214 1.97 16.72 1.31
CA ARG A 214 1.67 16.25 2.67
C ARG A 214 2.74 15.31 3.20
N LEU A 215 3.16 14.34 2.40
CA LEU A 215 4.19 13.39 2.78
C LEU A 215 5.52 14.11 3.05
N GLN A 216 5.88 15.06 2.17
CA GLN A 216 7.07 15.88 2.36
C GLN A 216 6.99 16.68 3.67
N GLY A 217 5.86 17.35 3.93
CA GLY A 217 5.64 18.06 5.19
C GLY A 217 5.77 17.15 6.43
N ALA A 218 5.29 15.91 6.36
CA ALA A 218 5.45 14.95 7.43
C ALA A 218 6.91 14.48 7.60
N ILE A 219 7.65 14.29 6.50
CA ILE A 219 9.09 14.00 6.54
C ILE A 219 9.86 15.16 7.18
N ASP A 220 9.53 16.39 6.82
CA ASP A 220 10.20 17.60 7.33
C ASP A 220 9.96 17.79 8.83
N ALA A 221 8.73 17.56 9.28
CA ALA A 221 8.32 17.67 10.69
C ALA A 221 8.81 16.51 11.55
N ALA A 222 9.18 15.37 10.93
CA ALA A 222 9.65 14.21 11.67
C ALA A 222 10.94 14.52 12.46
N LYS A 223 10.99 14.03 13.70
CA LYS A 223 12.20 14.12 14.53
C LYS A 223 13.38 13.44 13.81
N ASP A 224 14.56 14.00 14.01
CA ASP A 224 15.79 13.34 13.56
C ASP A 224 15.96 12.06 14.38
N ASN A 225 16.08 10.95 13.68
CA ASN A 225 16.26 9.62 14.27
C ASN A 225 17.15 8.77 13.35
N ALA A 226 17.13 7.44 13.55
CA ALA A 226 17.92 6.49 12.77
C ALA A 226 17.62 6.46 11.25
N PHE A 227 16.55 7.15 10.78
CA PHE A 227 16.14 7.13 9.38
C PHE A 227 16.33 8.51 8.74
N PRO A 228 17.09 8.59 7.64
CA PRO A 228 17.38 9.86 6.96
C PRO A 228 16.13 10.45 6.32
N LYS A 229 16.14 11.77 6.13
CA LYS A 229 15.09 12.49 5.41
C LYS A 229 15.35 12.45 3.90
N ALA A 230 14.27 12.37 3.11
CA ALA A 230 14.31 12.47 1.66
C ALA A 230 13.61 13.74 1.19
N ASP A 231 14.14 14.33 0.12
CA ASP A 231 13.42 15.30 -0.69
C ASP A 231 12.78 14.54 -1.85
N LEU A 232 11.45 14.56 -1.92
CA LEU A 232 10.68 13.82 -2.89
C LEU A 232 10.22 14.72 -4.03
N ALA A 233 10.17 14.18 -5.25
CA ALA A 233 9.61 14.86 -6.41
C ALA A 233 8.83 13.89 -7.29
N LEU A 234 7.85 14.43 -8.03
CA LEU A 234 7.14 13.72 -9.08
C LEU A 234 7.55 14.29 -10.44
N ASP A 235 8.09 13.42 -11.30
CA ASP A 235 8.36 13.72 -12.70
C ASP A 235 7.21 13.17 -13.56
N GLY A 236 6.44 14.06 -14.17
CA GLY A 236 5.32 13.70 -15.03
C GLY A 236 4.82 14.90 -15.83
N LEU A 237 4.25 14.64 -17.01
CA LEU A 237 3.77 15.69 -17.91
C LEU A 237 2.71 16.58 -17.26
N ILE A 238 1.73 15.95 -16.65
CA ILE A 238 0.58 16.66 -16.05
C ILE A 238 0.96 17.20 -14.67
N GLU A 239 1.73 16.42 -13.89
CA GLU A 239 2.23 16.87 -12.59
C GLU A 239 3.09 18.15 -12.74
N ALA A 240 3.94 18.24 -13.78
CA ALA A 240 4.74 19.46 -14.04
C ALA A 240 3.85 20.64 -14.42
N ALA A 241 2.91 20.47 -15.35
CA ALA A 241 2.00 21.54 -15.75
C ALA A 241 1.19 22.09 -14.56
N LEU A 242 0.63 21.23 -13.71
CA LEU A 242 -0.11 21.64 -12.52
C LEU A 242 0.78 22.32 -11.48
N ALA A 243 2.01 21.85 -11.29
CA ALA A 243 2.98 22.46 -10.38
C ALA A 243 3.41 23.86 -10.85
N GLU A 244 3.43 24.11 -12.14
CA GLU A 244 3.68 25.42 -12.76
C GLU A 244 2.45 26.36 -12.74
N GLY A 245 1.30 25.88 -12.23
CA GLY A 245 0.08 26.66 -12.06
C GLY A 245 -0.91 26.57 -13.20
N ALA A 246 -0.81 25.56 -14.06
CA ALA A 246 -1.82 25.33 -15.09
C ALA A 246 -3.20 25.08 -14.47
N GLU A 247 -4.23 25.66 -15.06
CA GLU A 247 -5.61 25.36 -14.70
C GLU A 247 -5.96 23.92 -15.09
N ILE A 248 -6.90 23.32 -14.37
CA ILE A 248 -7.34 21.93 -14.59
C ILE A 248 -7.71 21.70 -16.05
N ARG A 249 -8.47 22.61 -16.66
CA ARG A 249 -8.88 22.52 -18.06
C ARG A 249 -7.70 22.51 -19.02
N ALA A 250 -6.71 23.38 -18.81
CA ALA A 250 -5.52 23.43 -19.64
C ALA A 250 -4.67 22.14 -19.51
N ALA A 251 -4.62 21.54 -18.32
CA ALA A 251 -3.97 20.25 -18.11
C ALA A 251 -4.72 19.09 -18.78
N GLU A 252 -6.06 19.14 -18.81
CA GLU A 252 -6.88 18.16 -19.55
C GLU A 252 -6.62 18.28 -21.07
N ASP A 253 -6.67 19.51 -21.61
CA ASP A 253 -6.41 19.75 -23.03
C ASP A 253 -4.99 19.29 -23.43
N LEU A 254 -3.97 19.56 -22.59
CA LEU A 254 -2.61 19.08 -22.79
C LEU A 254 -2.54 17.53 -22.84
N LEU A 255 -3.31 16.82 -22.03
CA LEU A 255 -3.31 15.36 -22.03
C LEU A 255 -4.08 14.81 -23.23
N ILE A 256 -5.18 15.45 -23.65
CA ILE A 256 -5.95 15.11 -24.83
C ILE A 256 -5.05 15.23 -26.09
N ASP A 257 -4.37 16.35 -26.24
CA ASP A 257 -3.45 16.58 -27.35
C ASP A 257 -2.35 15.52 -27.39
N ALA A 258 -1.70 15.26 -26.26
CA ALA A 258 -0.67 14.24 -26.17
C ALA A 258 -1.18 12.83 -26.53
N LEU A 259 -2.40 12.46 -26.12
CA LEU A 259 -3.02 11.18 -26.44
C LEU A 259 -3.38 11.08 -27.92
N SER A 260 -3.96 12.15 -28.50
CA SER A 260 -4.33 12.21 -29.90
C SER A 260 -3.12 12.12 -30.83
N GLU A 261 -2.08 12.91 -30.58
CA GLU A 261 -0.81 12.86 -31.31
C GLU A 261 -0.09 11.52 -31.18
N GLY A 262 -0.27 10.84 -30.04
CA GLY A 262 0.35 9.56 -29.70
C GLY A 262 -0.28 8.34 -30.36
N ARG A 263 -1.47 8.43 -30.97
CA ARG A 263 -2.26 7.27 -31.45
C ARG A 263 -1.48 6.32 -32.35
N SER A 264 -0.83 6.85 -33.36
CA SER A 264 -0.08 6.03 -34.37
C SER A 264 1.12 5.31 -33.69
N ARG A 265 1.82 6.00 -32.79
CA ARG A 265 2.96 5.42 -32.05
C ARG A 265 2.51 4.34 -31.08
N ASP A 266 1.41 4.57 -30.36
CA ASP A 266 0.86 3.62 -29.38
C ASP A 266 0.30 2.38 -30.09
N ALA A 267 -0.37 2.55 -31.25
CA ALA A 267 -0.82 1.46 -32.09
C ALA A 267 0.35 0.60 -32.57
N ALA A 268 1.39 1.22 -33.13
CA ALA A 268 2.57 0.50 -33.62
C ALA A 268 3.32 -0.25 -32.52
N ALA A 269 3.29 0.26 -31.29
CA ALA A 269 3.97 -0.35 -30.15
C ALA A 269 3.13 -1.43 -29.43
N GLY A 270 1.84 -1.58 -29.73
CA GLY A 270 0.91 -2.46 -29.02
C GLY A 270 0.74 -2.08 -27.51
N ARG A 271 1.11 -0.87 -27.15
CA ARG A 271 1.03 -0.36 -25.77
C ARG A 271 1.08 1.16 -25.73
N THR A 272 0.47 1.76 -24.73
CA THR A 272 0.47 3.21 -24.51
C THR A 272 1.88 3.72 -24.15
N LEU A 273 2.58 4.34 -25.08
CA LEU A 273 3.86 5.01 -24.90
C LEU A 273 3.70 6.51 -24.65
N THR A 274 2.54 7.06 -24.97
CA THR A 274 2.20 8.47 -24.76
C THR A 274 2.42 8.88 -23.32
N ARG A 275 2.99 10.08 -23.11
CA ARG A 275 3.21 10.62 -21.76
C ARG A 275 1.86 10.95 -21.12
N GLY A 276 1.71 10.53 -19.88
CA GLY A 276 0.51 10.75 -19.08
C GLY A 276 0.73 10.20 -17.67
N PRO A 277 -0.25 10.27 -16.76
CA PRO A 277 -0.09 9.92 -15.35
C PRO A 277 0.41 8.49 -15.09
N HIS A 278 0.18 7.55 -16.00
CA HIS A 278 0.72 6.18 -15.93
C HIS A 278 2.23 6.11 -16.21
N ARG A 279 2.84 7.22 -16.62
CA ARG A 279 4.28 7.34 -16.89
C ARG A 279 4.99 8.32 -15.97
N SER A 280 4.32 8.84 -14.98
CA SER A 280 4.93 9.67 -13.94
C SER A 280 5.91 8.84 -13.11
N ASP A 281 6.85 9.47 -12.46
CA ASP A 281 7.89 8.85 -11.64
C ASP A 281 8.00 9.53 -10.28
N LEU A 282 8.04 8.74 -9.21
CA LEU A 282 8.41 9.21 -7.89
C LEU A 282 9.93 9.15 -7.76
N THR A 283 10.57 10.28 -7.61
CA THR A 283 12.02 10.36 -7.35
C THR A 283 12.28 10.85 -5.93
N GLY A 284 13.46 10.53 -5.41
CA GLY A 284 13.88 10.97 -4.09
C GLY A 284 15.37 11.33 -4.07
N ARG A 285 15.73 12.27 -3.21
CA ARG A 285 17.11 12.66 -2.91
C ARG A 285 17.35 12.50 -1.41
N HIS A 286 18.41 11.80 -1.05
CA HIS A 286 18.87 11.71 0.34
C HIS A 286 19.36 13.08 0.79
N ARG A 287 18.66 13.73 1.72
CA ARG A 287 18.89 15.14 2.06
C ARG A 287 20.31 15.40 2.58
N GLU A 288 20.76 14.63 3.56
CA GLU A 288 22.06 14.84 4.21
C GLU A 288 23.26 14.58 3.28
N LYS A 289 23.11 13.68 2.31
CA LYS A 289 24.16 13.32 1.35
C LYS A 289 24.06 14.07 0.04
N ASP A 290 22.99 14.82 -0.16
CA ASP A 290 22.67 15.46 -1.43
C ASP A 290 22.79 14.52 -2.64
N GLN A 291 22.34 13.26 -2.47
CA GLN A 291 22.50 12.20 -3.46
C GLN A 291 21.13 11.64 -3.88
N LEU A 292 20.94 11.34 -5.18
CA LEU A 292 19.76 10.66 -5.64
C LEU A 292 19.56 9.34 -4.90
N ALA A 293 18.35 9.08 -4.41
CA ALA A 293 18.03 7.86 -3.67
C ALA A 293 18.32 6.58 -4.48
N SER A 294 18.19 6.63 -5.81
CA SER A 294 18.53 5.52 -6.71
C SER A 294 20.02 5.16 -6.73
N ARG A 295 20.90 6.07 -6.30
CA ARG A 295 22.35 5.87 -6.21
C ARG A 295 22.84 5.54 -4.80
N CYS A 296 21.95 5.57 -3.82
CA CYS A 296 22.24 5.19 -2.45
C CYS A 296 22.42 3.66 -2.33
N SER A 297 23.17 3.21 -1.31
CA SER A 297 23.28 1.79 -0.99
C SER A 297 21.92 1.18 -0.66
N THR A 298 21.81 -0.14 -0.74
CA THR A 298 20.55 -0.86 -0.43
C THR A 298 20.05 -0.54 0.98
N GLY A 299 20.93 -0.51 1.98
CA GLY A 299 20.57 -0.17 3.36
C GLY A 299 20.08 1.27 3.53
N GLU A 300 20.65 2.22 2.76
CA GLU A 300 20.18 3.61 2.75
C GLU A 300 18.84 3.75 2.04
N GLN A 301 18.63 3.08 0.90
CA GLN A 301 17.35 3.07 0.22
C GLN A 301 16.25 2.52 1.14
N LYS A 302 16.53 1.39 1.82
CA LYS A 302 15.61 0.81 2.81
C LYS A 302 15.30 1.80 3.93
N ALA A 303 16.30 2.47 4.47
CA ALA A 303 16.09 3.48 5.52
C ALA A 303 15.23 4.67 5.05
N LEU A 304 15.44 5.16 3.82
CA LEU A 304 14.59 6.19 3.20
C LEU A 304 13.14 5.71 3.06
N ILE A 305 12.93 4.48 2.59
CA ILE A 305 11.58 3.93 2.39
C ILE A 305 10.86 3.74 3.74
N ILE A 306 11.56 3.25 4.76
CA ILE A 306 10.99 3.16 6.12
C ILE A 306 10.59 4.56 6.61
N ARG A 307 11.43 5.58 6.38
CA ARG A 307 11.06 6.98 6.71
C ARG A 307 9.76 7.39 6.01
N LEU A 308 9.60 7.08 4.72
CA LEU A 308 8.37 7.42 3.96
C LEU A 308 7.13 6.74 4.57
N VAL A 309 7.24 5.46 4.88
CA VAL A 309 6.15 4.67 5.50
C VAL A 309 5.75 5.25 6.85
N LEU A 310 6.72 5.53 7.72
CA LEU A 310 6.47 6.12 9.05
C LEU A 310 5.89 7.54 8.95
N ALA A 311 6.41 8.38 8.06
CA ALA A 311 5.90 9.73 7.84
C ALA A 311 4.47 9.72 7.30
N GLN A 312 4.15 8.80 6.39
CA GLN A 312 2.79 8.61 5.89
C GLN A 312 1.83 8.19 7.02
N ALA A 313 2.23 7.23 7.84
CA ALA A 313 1.43 6.78 8.97
C ALA A 313 1.19 7.91 9.99
N GLN A 314 2.22 8.70 10.27
CA GLN A 314 2.12 9.86 11.16
C GLN A 314 1.23 10.97 10.56
N SER A 315 1.31 11.20 9.24
CA SER A 315 0.44 12.15 8.53
C SER A 315 -1.04 11.76 8.61
N LEU A 316 -1.36 10.47 8.54
CA LEU A 316 -2.72 9.96 8.74
C LEU A 316 -3.20 10.17 10.16
N ALA A 317 -2.40 9.81 11.16
CA ALA A 317 -2.72 9.92 12.57
C ALA A 317 -2.95 11.37 13.03
N SER A 318 -2.11 12.33 12.57
CA SER A 318 -2.11 13.73 13.04
C SER A 318 -3.34 14.54 12.61
N ARG A 319 -4.15 14.06 11.69
CA ARG A 319 -5.35 14.75 11.17
C ARG A 319 -6.65 14.39 11.88
N GLY A 320 -6.58 13.77 13.06
CA GLY A 320 -7.75 13.16 13.69
C GLY A 320 -8.25 11.94 12.93
N GLY A 321 -7.43 11.41 12.02
CA GLY A 321 -7.70 10.17 11.30
C GLY A 321 -7.31 8.93 12.10
N VAL A 322 -7.57 7.78 11.51
CA VAL A 322 -7.22 6.48 12.09
C VAL A 322 -5.72 6.22 11.89
N VAL A 323 -5.00 5.87 12.97
CA VAL A 323 -3.63 5.35 12.85
C VAL A 323 -3.68 4.06 12.01
N PRO A 324 -2.98 3.98 10.87
CA PRO A 324 -3.12 2.84 9.97
C PRO A 324 -2.50 1.57 10.54
N LEU A 325 -3.02 0.43 10.13
CA LEU A 325 -2.36 -0.86 10.33
C LEU A 325 -1.09 -0.90 9.47
N LEU A 326 0.05 -1.27 10.07
CA LEU A 326 1.31 -1.38 9.34
C LEU A 326 1.61 -2.86 9.06
N LEU A 327 1.86 -3.20 7.79
CA LEU A 327 2.29 -4.52 7.36
C LEU A 327 3.74 -4.45 6.88
N LEU A 328 4.69 -4.88 7.71
CA LEU A 328 6.13 -4.67 7.54
C LEU A 328 6.83 -6.01 7.33
N ASP A 329 6.87 -6.47 6.08
CA ASP A 329 7.49 -7.74 5.72
C ASP A 329 9.01 -7.60 5.66
N GLU A 330 9.72 -8.35 6.49
CA GLU A 330 11.19 -8.33 6.64
C GLU A 330 11.80 -6.93 6.87
N ALA A 331 11.03 -6.01 7.48
CA ALA A 331 11.48 -4.63 7.66
C ALA A 331 12.72 -4.52 8.54
N CYS A 332 12.87 -5.37 9.55
CA CYS A 332 14.04 -5.41 10.44
C CYS A 332 15.27 -6.09 9.82
N ALA A 333 15.09 -6.82 8.71
CA ALA A 333 16.19 -7.50 8.03
C ALA A 333 17.20 -6.47 7.48
N HIS A 334 18.50 -6.77 7.65
CA HIS A 334 19.62 -5.90 7.19
C HIS A 334 19.68 -4.50 7.84
N LEU A 335 18.90 -4.24 8.88
CA LEU A 335 19.06 -3.05 9.72
C LEU A 335 20.09 -3.33 10.82
N ASP A 336 20.94 -2.34 11.11
CA ASP A 336 21.77 -2.34 12.30
C ASP A 336 20.90 -2.17 13.58
N GLU A 337 21.49 -2.35 14.73
CA GLU A 337 20.79 -2.29 16.02
C GLU A 337 20.13 -0.93 16.25
N VAL A 338 20.85 0.17 15.96
CA VAL A 338 20.34 1.55 16.13
C VAL A 338 19.09 1.78 15.28
N ARG A 339 19.06 1.27 14.05
CA ARG A 339 17.89 1.39 13.19
C ARG A 339 16.73 0.49 13.62
N ARG A 340 17.02 -0.70 14.16
CA ARG A 340 15.96 -1.55 14.74
C ARG A 340 15.30 -0.89 15.96
N GLU A 341 16.12 -0.33 16.85
CA GLU A 341 15.62 0.45 17.99
C GLU A 341 14.82 1.67 17.55
N GLY A 342 15.33 2.41 16.54
CA GLY A 342 14.62 3.56 15.97
C GLY A 342 13.30 3.20 15.33
N LEU A 343 13.18 2.04 14.67
CA LEU A 343 11.93 1.53 14.09
C LEU A 343 10.94 1.18 15.18
N ALA A 344 11.38 0.44 16.21
CA ALA A 344 10.53 0.06 17.33
C ALA A 344 10.00 1.29 18.06
N ALA A 345 10.89 2.24 18.40
CA ALA A 345 10.50 3.48 19.06
C ALA A 345 9.47 4.28 18.24
N ALA A 346 9.67 4.41 16.92
CA ALA A 346 8.75 5.14 16.04
C ALA A 346 7.36 4.47 15.95
N ILE A 347 7.30 3.14 15.87
CA ILE A 347 6.04 2.38 15.84
C ILE A 347 5.30 2.51 17.18
N LEU A 348 6.01 2.39 18.29
CA LEU A 348 5.44 2.51 19.64
C LEU A 348 4.96 3.95 19.92
N GLU A 349 5.71 4.97 19.51
CA GLU A 349 5.30 6.39 19.63
C GLU A 349 4.05 6.69 18.79
N LEU A 350 3.94 6.08 17.61
CA LEU A 350 2.77 6.19 16.75
C LEU A 350 1.54 5.50 17.37
N GLY A 351 1.74 4.47 18.18
CA GLY A 351 0.69 3.63 18.75
C GLY A 351 0.04 2.72 17.70
N ALA A 352 0.71 2.40 16.61
CA ALA A 352 0.18 1.57 15.55
C ALA A 352 0.26 0.08 15.89
N GLN A 353 -0.77 -0.69 15.57
CA GLN A 353 -0.61 -2.14 15.47
C GLN A 353 0.18 -2.42 14.17
N ALA A 354 1.47 -2.74 14.35
CA ALA A 354 2.36 -3.08 13.25
C ALA A 354 2.60 -4.60 13.24
N TRP A 355 2.43 -5.22 12.09
CA TRP A 355 2.75 -6.62 11.86
C TRP A 355 4.12 -6.73 11.21
N LEU A 356 5.08 -7.26 11.95
CA LEU A 356 6.47 -7.39 11.50
C LEU A 356 6.81 -8.87 11.30
N THR A 357 7.52 -9.17 10.24
CA THR A 357 8.04 -10.52 9.98
C THR A 357 9.56 -10.54 10.03
N GLY A 358 10.12 -11.66 10.46
CA GLY A 358 11.58 -11.88 10.50
C GLY A 358 11.93 -13.36 10.62
N VAL A 359 13.18 -13.68 10.34
CA VAL A 359 13.68 -15.07 10.44
C VAL A 359 13.94 -15.49 11.88
N GLU A 360 14.26 -14.54 12.76
CA GLU A 360 14.63 -14.78 14.16
C GLU A 360 13.93 -13.80 15.10
N ALA A 361 13.57 -14.26 16.28
CA ALA A 361 12.95 -13.43 17.32
C ALA A 361 13.86 -12.28 17.80
N SER A 362 15.18 -12.47 17.75
CA SER A 362 16.20 -11.47 18.10
C SER A 362 16.07 -10.16 17.31
N LEU A 363 15.52 -10.19 16.10
CA LEU A 363 15.27 -9.00 15.28
C LEU A 363 14.27 -8.03 15.91
N PHE A 364 13.45 -8.52 16.82
CA PHE A 364 12.37 -7.77 17.48
C PHE A 364 12.68 -7.44 18.95
N ALA A 365 13.92 -7.68 19.42
CA ALA A 365 14.30 -7.46 20.81
C ALA A 365 14.00 -6.02 21.31
N ALA A 366 14.10 -5.02 20.42
CA ALA A 366 13.82 -3.62 20.74
C ALA A 366 12.36 -3.34 21.12
N PHE A 367 11.41 -4.23 20.80
CA PHE A 367 10.01 -4.09 21.19
C PHE A 367 9.75 -4.63 22.62
N GLY A 368 10.56 -5.57 23.11
CA GLY A 368 10.38 -6.20 24.42
C GLY A 368 8.93 -6.66 24.63
N ASP A 369 8.41 -6.45 25.84
CA ASP A 369 7.03 -6.80 26.22
C ASP A 369 5.97 -5.85 25.62
N GLN A 370 6.38 -4.81 24.87
CA GLN A 370 5.46 -3.88 24.22
C GLN A 370 4.94 -4.41 22.88
N ALA A 371 5.34 -5.61 22.47
CA ALA A 371 4.80 -6.31 21.31
C ALA A 371 4.29 -7.71 21.70
N GLN A 372 3.49 -8.28 20.81
CA GLN A 372 3.04 -9.66 20.86
C GLN A 372 4.00 -10.49 19.99
N HIS A 373 4.61 -11.51 20.54
CA HIS A 373 5.60 -12.33 19.86
C HIS A 373 5.03 -13.70 19.53
N PHE A 374 5.10 -14.09 18.26
CA PHE A 374 4.64 -15.39 17.78
C PHE A 374 5.71 -16.06 16.94
N THR A 375 5.83 -17.37 17.07
CA THR A 375 6.66 -18.22 16.22
C THR A 375 5.79 -18.87 15.15
N VAL A 376 6.21 -18.77 13.88
CA VAL A 376 5.50 -19.37 12.75
C VAL A 376 6.31 -20.53 12.20
N GLU A 377 5.76 -21.74 12.23
CA GLU A 377 6.40 -22.96 11.78
C GLU A 377 5.41 -23.79 10.94
N GLN A 378 5.78 -24.09 9.69
CA GLN A 378 5.04 -24.99 8.79
C GLN A 378 3.51 -24.76 8.74
N GLY A 379 3.09 -23.49 8.62
CA GLY A 379 1.66 -23.15 8.58
C GLY A 379 0.94 -23.22 9.94
N ARG A 380 1.67 -23.16 11.03
CA ARG A 380 1.14 -23.05 12.40
C ARG A 380 1.80 -21.90 13.13
N VAL A 381 1.05 -21.30 14.06
CA VAL A 381 1.59 -20.30 14.99
C VAL A 381 1.68 -20.94 16.36
N VAL A 382 2.84 -20.79 16.96
CA VAL A 382 3.16 -21.30 18.30
C VAL A 382 3.53 -20.08 19.16
N ASN A 383 3.01 -20.02 20.37
CA ASN A 383 3.33 -19.00 21.37
C ASN A 383 4.62 -19.33 22.11
#